data_1c0fd02ec18629c76cb0ffbb3259650d
#
_entry.id   1c0fd02ec18629c76cb0ffbb3259650d
#
_cell.length_a   1.000
_cell.length_b   1.000
_cell.length_c   1.000
_cell.angle_alpha   90.00
_cell.angle_beta   90.00
_cell.angle_gamma   90.00
#
_symmetry.space_group_name_H-M   'P 1'
#
loop_
_entity.id
_entity.type
_entity.pdbx_description
1 polymer ?
#
loop_
_entity_poly.entity_id
_entity_poly.type
_entity_poly.pdbx_seq_one_letter_code
_entity_poly.pdbx_strand_id
1 'polypeptide(L)'
;MNRHANFYRDIVFFFASLLWLPATCHSDMWAGAAKVDITDYQAGPVHDPLYAKALVLKQGEVQIAIVTVDAVAIGGIGRLKDRYLSTVRTAIDQSLGIPPSNVLVNASHCHGVVRGDTDKLTIQAIKDAANNLVPIRIGVGVGHEDRVGENRRLLMKDGREIDVRHAYSMPPDTEVVGVGPIDPQIGVLRLDRLSGKPMAVIYNYACHPIQGVPSGANTADITGLASTVIEDNLGSEAMAFFLQGCGGDINPVFYKHVDQPRDAVTLGNLLALSTLKTVRSIETKADSRLKWINEKLELPRADLAEKIIQQEQQQLELAKSLRGTTLSMKTFLPLVVKYRLSEQYPAYYSHRYLHEEELGREELAVLDARNRRDIEAYIGNIETMEKLTRINTNLRLLRMHQKQNMEAPKRTVSVELIGCRIGDFVLTSFPGELTVQIGLNLKDRSPHENTFIAGYTNGYIYYAPTTKQLANVGGAQEDSDCILAPHWQGIYEQKALKILEQL
;
A
#
# COMPACT_ATOMS: atom_id res chain seq x y z
N MET A 1 89.40 44.45 43.88
CA MET A 1 89.70 43.02 43.92
C MET A 1 88.38 42.30 43.99
N ASN A 2 88.20 41.30 43.20
CA ASN A 2 87.08 40.43 42.96
C ASN A 2 86.04 40.84 41.92
N ARG A 3 86.21 40.25 40.75
CA ARG A 3 85.31 40.27 39.62
C ARG A 3 84.25 39.17 39.82
N HIS A 4 82.97 39.50 39.64
CA HIS A 4 81.89 38.54 39.44
C HIS A 4 81.46 38.52 37.96
N ALA A 5 81.56 37.37 37.33
CA ALA A 5 81.09 37.09 35.98
C ALA A 5 79.63 36.75 36.03
N ASN A 6 78.78 37.43 35.29
CA ASN A 6 77.39 37.09 35.03
C ASN A 6 77.29 36.16 33.82
N PHE A 7 76.67 35.01 34.02
CA PHE A 7 76.30 34.04 32.99
C PHE A 7 74.86 34.31 32.60
N TYR A 8 74.60 34.80 31.39
CA TYR A 8 73.27 34.84 30.78
C TYR A 8 73.03 33.52 30.11
N ARG A 9 71.90 32.88 30.47
CA ARG A 9 71.39 31.64 29.92
C ARG A 9 70.21 31.96 29.02
N ASP A 10 70.39 31.88 27.70
CA ASP A 10 69.35 32.06 26.69
C ASP A 10 68.41 30.83 26.68
N ILE A 11 67.17 31.05 27.07
CA ILE A 11 66.10 30.05 26.93
C ILE A 11 65.39 30.33 25.59
N VAL A 12 65.67 29.47 24.60
CA VAL A 12 64.96 29.46 23.32
C VAL A 12 63.63 28.72 23.52
N PHE A 13 62.50 29.45 23.49
CA PHE A 13 61.14 28.85 23.45
C PHE A 13 60.82 28.40 22.00
N PHE A 14 60.78 27.09 21.80
CA PHE A 14 60.21 26.48 20.59
C PHE A 14 58.69 26.48 20.69
N PHE A 15 58.01 27.39 19.97
CA PHE A 15 56.55 27.31 19.75
C PHE A 15 56.28 26.20 18.71
N ALA A 16 55.90 25.01 19.17
CA ALA A 16 55.33 23.99 18.32
C ALA A 16 53.86 24.41 18.00
N SER A 17 53.65 25.06 16.86
CA SER A 17 52.31 25.28 16.30
C SER A 17 51.73 23.93 15.85
N LEU A 18 50.87 23.30 16.70
CA LEU A 18 50.00 22.21 16.28
C LEU A 18 49.02 22.76 15.23
N LEU A 19 49.31 22.47 13.97
CA LEU A 19 48.32 22.61 12.90
C LEU A 19 47.19 21.61 13.18
N TRP A 20 46.09 22.12 13.73
CA TRP A 20 44.82 21.43 13.71
C TRP A 20 44.36 21.36 12.26
N LEU A 21 44.67 20.26 11.56
CA LEU A 21 43.96 19.88 10.32
C LEU A 21 42.52 19.57 10.74
N PRO A 22 41.51 20.25 10.19
CA PRO A 22 40.16 19.86 10.40
C PRO A 22 40.04 18.41 9.88
N ALA A 23 39.66 17.49 10.76
CA ALA A 23 39.29 16.14 10.36
C ALA A 23 38.16 16.32 9.34
N THR A 24 38.47 16.15 8.07
CA THR A 24 37.47 16.05 7.02
C THR A 24 36.62 14.83 7.37
N CYS A 25 35.41 15.08 7.87
CA CYS A 25 34.44 14.03 8.12
C CYS A 25 34.09 13.44 6.75
N HIS A 26 34.88 12.44 6.31
CA HIS A 26 34.56 11.68 5.11
C HIS A 26 33.36 10.82 5.46
N SER A 27 32.24 11.09 4.80
CA SER A 27 31.14 10.16 4.81
C SER A 27 31.58 8.91 4.00
N ASP A 28 31.68 7.78 4.67
CA ASP A 28 32.01 6.51 4.01
C ASP A 28 30.83 5.97 3.18
N MET A 29 29.68 6.66 3.18
CA MET A 29 28.50 6.28 2.42
C MET A 29 28.34 7.11 1.15
N TRP A 30 28.11 6.41 0.05
CA TRP A 30 27.88 6.98 -1.29
C TRP A 30 26.50 6.62 -1.78
N ALA A 31 25.88 7.51 -2.53
CA ALA A 31 24.60 7.26 -3.19
C ALA A 31 24.60 7.84 -4.60
N GLY A 32 23.86 7.20 -5.48
CA GLY A 32 23.53 7.69 -6.81
C GLY A 32 22.08 7.38 -7.13
N ALA A 33 21.41 8.31 -7.81
CA ALA A 33 20.01 8.21 -8.16
C ALA A 33 19.77 8.46 -9.64
N ALA A 34 18.82 7.74 -10.23
CA ALA A 34 18.35 7.96 -11.59
C ALA A 34 16.90 7.49 -11.76
N LYS A 35 16.20 8.03 -12.77
CA LYS A 35 14.84 7.59 -13.15
C LYS A 35 14.71 7.49 -14.66
N VAL A 36 13.88 6.54 -15.11
CA VAL A 36 13.55 6.33 -16.52
C VAL A 36 12.04 6.22 -16.67
N ASP A 37 11.49 6.88 -17.68
CA ASP A 37 10.06 6.81 -18.02
C ASP A 37 9.72 5.42 -18.58
N ILE A 38 8.74 4.76 -17.95
CA ILE A 38 8.26 3.43 -18.31
C ILE A 38 6.80 3.43 -18.79
N THR A 39 6.23 4.61 -19.04
CA THR A 39 4.82 4.79 -19.42
C THR A 39 4.52 4.13 -20.76
N ASP A 40 3.47 3.33 -20.83
CA ASP A 40 2.91 2.89 -22.10
C ASP A 40 1.94 3.96 -22.64
N TYR A 41 2.46 4.85 -23.46
CA TYR A 41 1.69 5.92 -24.11
C TYR A 41 0.65 5.42 -25.12
N GLN A 42 0.62 4.12 -25.43
CA GLN A 42 -0.36 3.50 -26.32
C GLN A 42 -1.53 2.87 -25.57
N ALA A 43 -1.43 2.75 -24.26
CA ALA A 43 -2.45 2.11 -23.41
C ALA A 43 -3.67 2.98 -23.11
N GLY A 44 -3.73 4.20 -23.61
CA GLY A 44 -4.82 5.16 -23.43
C GLY A 44 -4.31 6.56 -23.08
N PRO A 45 -5.19 7.49 -22.70
CA PRO A 45 -4.80 8.82 -22.25
C PRO A 45 -3.87 8.72 -21.04
N VAL A 46 -2.78 9.48 -21.04
CA VAL A 46 -1.84 9.55 -19.92
C VAL A 46 -2.14 10.81 -19.12
N HIS A 47 -2.39 10.63 -17.83
CA HIS A 47 -2.63 11.72 -16.90
C HIS A 47 -1.30 12.23 -16.30
N ASP A 48 -0.43 11.30 -15.93
CA ASP A 48 0.92 11.54 -15.44
C ASP A 48 1.83 10.36 -15.79
N PRO A 49 3.15 10.58 -15.96
CA PRO A 49 4.08 9.54 -16.38
C PRO A 49 4.40 8.57 -15.24
N LEU A 50 4.70 7.31 -15.63
CA LEU A 50 5.15 6.25 -14.74
C LEU A 50 6.67 6.10 -14.83
N TYR A 51 7.33 5.88 -13.71
CA TYR A 51 8.79 5.78 -13.65
C TYR A 51 9.28 4.48 -13.02
N ALA A 52 10.43 4.01 -13.49
CA ALA A 52 11.35 3.19 -12.72
C ALA A 52 12.43 4.12 -12.16
N LYS A 53 12.52 4.23 -10.83
CA LYS A 53 13.48 5.05 -10.12
C LYS A 53 14.45 4.15 -9.37
N ALA A 54 15.74 4.35 -9.53
CA ALA A 54 16.80 3.56 -8.90
C ALA A 54 17.67 4.43 -7.99
N LEU A 55 17.89 3.94 -6.78
CA LEU A 55 18.85 4.46 -5.81
C LEU A 55 19.89 3.39 -5.54
N VAL A 56 21.15 3.66 -5.86
CA VAL A 56 22.26 2.80 -5.53
C VAL A 56 22.99 3.38 -4.33
N LEU A 57 23.21 2.56 -3.29
CA LEU A 57 23.96 2.91 -2.10
C LEU A 57 25.21 2.06 -2.02
N LYS A 58 26.33 2.66 -1.60
CA LYS A 58 27.61 1.99 -1.41
C LYS A 58 28.27 2.42 -0.11
N GLN A 59 28.74 1.43 0.66
CA GLN A 59 29.54 1.61 1.86
C GLN A 59 30.62 0.51 1.91
N GLY A 60 31.87 0.90 1.76
CA GLY A 60 32.97 -0.06 1.61
C GLY A 60 32.72 -1.02 0.43
N GLU A 61 32.74 -2.31 0.71
CA GLU A 61 32.47 -3.37 -0.28
C GLU A 61 30.97 -3.66 -0.46
N VAL A 62 30.11 -3.15 0.43
CA VAL A 62 28.67 -3.37 0.35
C VAL A 62 28.04 -2.39 -0.64
N GLN A 63 27.40 -2.92 -1.66
CA GLN A 63 26.63 -2.15 -2.63
C GLN A 63 25.23 -2.76 -2.77
N ILE A 64 24.22 -1.89 -2.73
CA ILE A 64 22.81 -2.28 -2.85
C ILE A 64 22.10 -1.39 -3.87
N ALA A 65 21.04 -1.91 -4.48
CA ALA A 65 20.14 -1.14 -5.33
C ALA A 65 18.71 -1.22 -4.78
N ILE A 66 18.11 -0.06 -4.50
CA ILE A 66 16.69 0.07 -4.15
C ILE A 66 15.99 0.69 -5.35
N VAL A 67 15.00 -0.02 -5.88
CA VAL A 67 14.24 0.42 -7.05
C VAL A 67 12.77 0.56 -6.67
N THR A 68 12.16 1.66 -7.05
CA THR A 68 10.72 1.84 -7.02
C THR A 68 10.19 1.84 -8.44
N VAL A 69 9.11 1.10 -8.69
CA VAL A 69 8.52 0.95 -10.02
C VAL A 69 7.04 1.31 -9.93
N ASP A 70 6.60 2.26 -10.77
CA ASP A 70 5.19 2.61 -10.88
C ASP A 70 4.44 1.53 -11.67
N ALA A 71 4.13 0.45 -10.97
CA ALA A 71 3.44 -0.71 -11.49
C ALA A 71 2.62 -1.38 -10.38
N VAL A 72 1.62 -2.18 -10.77
CA VAL A 72 0.72 -2.84 -9.81
C VAL A 72 1.43 -3.91 -8.97
N ALA A 73 2.39 -4.65 -9.54
CA ALA A 73 3.11 -5.72 -8.84
C ALA A 73 4.37 -6.15 -9.59
N ILE A 74 5.25 -6.88 -8.92
CA ILE A 74 6.45 -7.50 -9.48
C ILE A 74 6.13 -8.97 -9.84
N GLY A 75 5.60 -9.19 -11.02
CA GLY A 75 5.06 -10.49 -11.43
C GLY A 75 3.64 -10.76 -10.91
N GLY A 76 3.13 -11.95 -11.13
CA GLY A 76 1.80 -12.39 -10.69
C GLY A 76 0.64 -11.73 -11.42
N ILE A 77 0.53 -10.42 -11.35
CA ILE A 77 -0.50 -9.60 -12.00
C ILE A 77 0.12 -8.44 -12.78
N GLY A 78 -0.68 -7.80 -13.62
CA GLY A 78 -0.25 -6.62 -14.39
C GLY A 78 0.69 -6.94 -15.56
N ARG A 79 1.48 -5.94 -15.95
CA ARG A 79 2.35 -6.01 -17.14
C ARG A 79 3.74 -6.58 -16.87
N LEU A 80 4.26 -6.42 -15.65
CA LEU A 80 5.55 -7.00 -15.27
C LEU A 80 5.41 -8.52 -15.14
N LYS A 81 6.23 -9.25 -15.89
CA LYS A 81 6.19 -10.72 -15.90
C LYS A 81 7.01 -11.31 -14.77
N ASP A 82 6.75 -12.56 -14.38
CA ASP A 82 7.46 -13.25 -13.30
C ASP A 82 8.99 -13.26 -13.49
N ARG A 83 9.47 -13.26 -14.74
CA ARG A 83 10.90 -13.17 -15.07
C ARG A 83 11.52 -11.79 -14.87
N TYR A 84 10.72 -10.74 -14.67
CA TYR A 84 11.21 -9.36 -14.60
C TYR A 84 12.33 -9.19 -13.56
N LEU A 85 12.09 -9.60 -12.32
CA LEU A 85 13.05 -9.46 -11.23
C LEU A 85 14.35 -10.23 -11.51
N SER A 86 14.25 -11.48 -11.98
CA SER A 86 15.42 -12.31 -12.30
C SER A 86 16.22 -11.73 -13.47
N THR A 87 15.55 -11.18 -14.48
CA THR A 87 16.19 -10.51 -15.63
C THR A 87 16.98 -9.28 -15.15
N VAL A 88 16.36 -8.41 -14.36
CA VAL A 88 17.02 -7.22 -13.81
C VAL A 88 18.24 -7.60 -12.96
N ARG A 89 18.06 -8.50 -12.01
CA ARG A 89 19.13 -8.94 -11.09
C ARG A 89 20.33 -9.56 -11.80
N THR A 90 20.07 -10.43 -12.76
CA THR A 90 21.15 -11.07 -13.55
C THR A 90 21.94 -10.04 -14.35
N ALA A 91 21.27 -9.11 -15.01
CA ALA A 91 21.93 -8.06 -15.80
C ALA A 91 22.76 -7.09 -14.93
N ILE A 92 22.27 -6.77 -13.72
CA ILE A 92 22.96 -5.89 -12.78
C ILE A 92 24.16 -6.57 -12.15
N ASP A 93 24.06 -7.83 -11.77
CA ASP A 93 25.20 -8.63 -11.29
C ASP A 93 26.31 -8.69 -12.35
N GLN A 94 25.96 -9.03 -13.58
CA GLN A 94 26.93 -9.12 -14.70
C GLN A 94 27.59 -7.79 -15.05
N SER A 95 26.89 -6.67 -14.93
CA SER A 95 27.38 -5.37 -15.41
C SER A 95 27.99 -4.49 -14.31
N LEU A 96 27.55 -4.61 -13.06
CA LEU A 96 27.95 -3.75 -11.94
C LEU A 96 28.52 -4.54 -10.76
N GLY A 97 28.44 -5.88 -10.76
CA GLY A 97 28.86 -6.72 -9.65
C GLY A 97 28.00 -6.57 -8.38
N ILE A 98 26.79 -6.01 -8.50
CA ILE A 98 25.84 -5.95 -7.38
C ILE A 98 25.15 -7.32 -7.29
N PRO A 99 25.32 -8.08 -6.19
CA PRO A 99 24.73 -9.39 -6.05
C PRO A 99 23.20 -9.37 -6.22
N PRO A 100 22.59 -10.39 -6.84
CA PRO A 100 21.12 -10.49 -6.99
C PRO A 100 20.35 -10.32 -5.69
N SER A 101 20.92 -10.79 -4.57
CA SER A 101 20.36 -10.61 -3.22
C SER A 101 20.36 -9.18 -2.73
N ASN A 102 21.14 -8.30 -3.34
CA ASN A 102 21.31 -6.89 -2.94
C ASN A 102 20.49 -5.93 -3.80
N VAL A 103 19.57 -6.45 -4.61
CA VAL A 103 18.63 -5.66 -5.42
C VAL A 103 17.24 -5.83 -4.87
N LEU A 104 16.68 -4.72 -4.35
CA LEU A 104 15.29 -4.60 -3.93
C LEU A 104 14.51 -3.88 -5.01
N VAL A 105 13.37 -4.44 -5.42
CA VAL A 105 12.39 -3.78 -6.30
C VAL A 105 11.06 -3.73 -5.57
N ASN A 106 10.54 -2.52 -5.34
CA ASN A 106 9.25 -2.29 -4.73
C ASN A 106 8.29 -1.72 -5.79
N ALA A 107 7.11 -2.31 -5.93
CA ALA A 107 6.05 -1.75 -6.76
C ALA A 107 5.26 -0.71 -5.94
N SER A 108 4.99 0.45 -6.53
CA SER A 108 4.13 1.47 -5.91
C SER A 108 2.68 0.99 -5.76
N HIS A 109 2.33 -0.07 -6.48
CA HIS A 109 0.99 -0.65 -6.58
C HIS A 109 -0.01 0.27 -7.31
N CYS A 110 0.45 1.28 -8.04
CA CYS A 110 -0.43 2.01 -8.95
C CYS A 110 -0.91 1.08 -10.09
N HIS A 111 -2.13 1.30 -10.54
CA HIS A 111 -2.71 0.49 -11.61
C HIS A 111 -2.43 1.05 -13.01
N GLY A 112 -1.40 1.87 -13.15
CA GLY A 112 -0.92 2.37 -14.44
C GLY A 112 -0.37 1.25 -15.33
N VAL A 113 -0.33 1.52 -16.60
CA VAL A 113 0.11 0.55 -17.62
C VAL A 113 1.51 0.90 -18.09
N VAL A 114 2.45 0.01 -17.78
CA VAL A 114 3.86 0.16 -18.16
C VAL A 114 4.19 -0.51 -19.49
N ARG A 115 5.28 -0.07 -20.12
CA ARG A 115 5.84 -0.63 -21.35
C ARG A 115 6.26 -2.09 -21.18
N GLY A 116 6.26 -2.83 -22.30
CA GLY A 116 6.68 -4.24 -22.32
C GLY A 116 8.18 -4.47 -22.09
N ASP A 117 9.03 -3.45 -22.26
CA ASP A 117 10.49 -3.48 -22.07
C ASP A 117 10.94 -2.79 -20.76
N THR A 118 10.06 -2.71 -19.76
CA THR A 118 10.33 -2.09 -18.45
C THR A 118 11.52 -2.73 -17.73
N ASP A 119 11.80 -4.01 -17.94
CA ASP A 119 12.99 -4.67 -17.42
C ASP A 119 14.29 -4.01 -17.91
N LYS A 120 14.39 -3.71 -19.21
CA LYS A 120 15.55 -3.03 -19.80
C LYS A 120 15.70 -1.60 -19.29
N LEU A 121 14.57 -0.89 -19.17
CA LEU A 121 14.54 0.49 -18.66
C LEU A 121 14.94 0.54 -17.17
N THR A 122 14.50 -0.43 -16.37
CA THR A 122 14.93 -0.56 -14.97
C THR A 122 16.43 -0.84 -14.85
N ILE A 123 16.97 -1.72 -15.68
CA ILE A 123 18.42 -1.99 -15.75
C ILE A 123 19.18 -0.69 -16.09
N GLN A 124 18.67 0.10 -17.04
CA GLN A 124 19.27 1.38 -17.39
C GLN A 124 19.25 2.35 -16.21
N ALA A 125 18.11 2.50 -15.51
CA ALA A 125 18.02 3.36 -14.33
C ALA A 125 19.04 2.98 -13.24
N ILE A 126 19.22 1.67 -12.97
CA ILE A 126 20.21 1.22 -11.97
C ILE A 126 21.63 1.54 -12.41
N LYS A 127 21.97 1.34 -13.70
CA LYS A 127 23.29 1.68 -14.25
C LYS A 127 23.58 3.17 -14.16
N ASP A 128 22.61 3.99 -14.53
CA ASP A 128 22.73 5.44 -14.45
C ASP A 128 22.91 5.91 -13.00
N ALA A 129 22.16 5.33 -12.07
CA ALA A 129 22.33 5.60 -10.65
C ALA A 129 23.72 5.20 -10.15
N ALA A 130 24.22 4.02 -10.53
CA ALA A 130 25.56 3.57 -10.16
C ALA A 130 26.70 4.46 -10.72
N ASN A 131 26.51 5.05 -11.91
CA ASN A 131 27.45 5.97 -12.52
C ASN A 131 27.45 7.36 -11.84
N ASN A 132 26.40 7.69 -11.09
CA ASN A 132 26.21 8.99 -10.44
C ASN A 132 26.51 8.99 -8.93
N LEU A 133 27.28 8.00 -8.45
CA LEU A 133 27.64 7.87 -7.02
C LEU A 133 28.41 9.08 -6.52
N VAL A 134 27.90 9.71 -5.46
CA VAL A 134 28.55 10.81 -4.73
C VAL A 134 28.50 10.54 -3.22
N PRO A 135 29.44 11.08 -2.43
CA PRO A 135 29.38 10.97 -0.98
C PRO A 135 28.18 11.76 -0.44
N ILE A 136 27.51 11.18 0.56
CA ILE A 136 26.26 11.71 1.11
C ILE A 136 26.26 11.84 2.63
N ARG A 137 25.28 12.60 3.13
CA ARG A 137 24.83 12.62 4.52
C ARG A 137 23.40 12.10 4.56
N ILE A 138 23.02 11.43 5.63
CA ILE A 138 21.69 10.85 5.78
C ILE A 138 21.01 11.32 7.07
N GLY A 139 19.70 11.34 7.04
CA GLY A 139 18.87 11.59 8.21
C GLY A 139 17.52 10.90 8.09
N VAL A 140 16.91 10.58 9.21
CA VAL A 140 15.65 9.82 9.29
C VAL A 140 14.63 10.64 10.06
N GLY A 141 13.37 10.54 9.67
CA GLY A 141 12.27 11.17 10.38
C GLY A 141 10.97 10.40 10.16
N VAL A 142 10.02 10.71 11.03
CA VAL A 142 8.67 10.12 10.99
C VAL A 142 7.66 11.25 10.84
N GLY A 143 6.86 11.17 9.78
CA GLY A 143 5.74 12.07 9.52
C GLY A 143 4.40 11.42 9.85
N HIS A 144 3.34 12.18 9.65
CA HIS A 144 1.96 11.75 9.91
C HIS A 144 1.02 12.28 8.84
N GLU A 145 0.20 11.39 8.24
CA GLU A 145 -0.87 11.74 7.31
C GLU A 145 -2.05 10.77 7.46
N ASP A 146 -3.17 11.24 7.98
CA ASP A 146 -4.36 10.45 8.28
C ASP A 146 -5.59 10.81 7.40
N ARG A 147 -5.40 11.68 6.40
CA ARG A 147 -6.46 12.19 5.52
C ARG A 147 -6.44 11.59 4.11
N VAL A 148 -5.46 10.76 3.81
CA VAL A 148 -5.27 10.18 2.47
C VAL A 148 -5.87 8.78 2.36
N GLY A 149 -5.70 7.95 3.39
CA GLY A 149 -6.15 6.57 3.40
C GLY A 149 -7.20 6.28 4.45
N GLU A 150 -8.10 5.35 4.15
CA GLU A 150 -9.08 4.78 5.09
C GLU A 150 -9.06 3.25 5.01
N ASN A 151 -9.32 2.58 6.14
CA ASN A 151 -9.50 1.14 6.12
C ASN A 151 -10.85 0.79 5.47
N ARG A 152 -10.84 -0.15 4.53
CA ARG A 152 -12.04 -0.57 3.81
C ARG A 152 -12.81 -1.71 4.48
N ARG A 153 -12.41 -2.15 5.68
CA ARG A 153 -13.10 -3.16 6.46
C ARG A 153 -13.98 -2.51 7.52
N LEU A 154 -15.29 -2.74 7.43
CA LEU A 154 -16.25 -2.36 8.46
C LEU A 154 -16.37 -3.48 9.49
N LEU A 155 -16.38 -3.11 10.76
CA LEU A 155 -16.62 -4.02 11.87
C LEU A 155 -18.13 -4.07 12.15
N MET A 156 -18.70 -5.26 12.15
CA MET A 156 -20.12 -5.49 12.30
C MET A 156 -20.47 -5.86 13.74
N LYS A 157 -21.74 -5.61 14.16
CA LYS A 157 -22.25 -5.97 15.49
C LYS A 157 -22.09 -7.47 15.83
N ASP A 158 -22.15 -8.33 14.84
CA ASP A 158 -21.99 -9.78 15.00
C ASP A 158 -20.53 -10.27 14.96
N GLY A 159 -19.56 -9.34 14.92
CA GLY A 159 -18.13 -9.62 14.93
C GLY A 159 -17.52 -9.94 13.57
N ARG A 160 -18.32 -9.99 12.50
CA ARG A 160 -17.81 -10.12 11.13
C ARG A 160 -17.11 -8.82 10.69
N GLU A 161 -16.22 -8.96 9.71
CA GLU A 161 -15.62 -7.84 8.98
C GLU A 161 -16.14 -7.88 7.53
N ILE A 162 -16.65 -6.77 7.03
CA ILE A 162 -17.17 -6.64 5.65
C ILE A 162 -16.30 -5.65 4.90
N ASP A 163 -15.77 -6.09 3.79
CA ASP A 163 -15.07 -5.23 2.83
C ASP A 163 -16.09 -4.33 2.10
N VAL A 164 -15.81 -3.04 2.07
CA VAL A 164 -16.63 -2.03 1.37
C VAL A 164 -15.88 -1.42 0.19
N ARG A 165 -15.04 -2.23 -0.47
CA ARG A 165 -14.28 -1.83 -1.67
C ARG A 165 -15.19 -1.23 -2.75
N HIS A 166 -16.41 -1.75 -2.89
CA HIS A 166 -17.42 -1.30 -3.84
C HIS A 166 -18.65 -0.78 -3.13
N ALA A 167 -19.21 0.34 -3.59
CA ALA A 167 -20.39 0.97 -2.97
C ALA A 167 -21.62 0.04 -2.88
N TYR A 168 -21.83 -0.81 -3.89
CA TYR A 168 -22.96 -1.76 -3.91
C TYR A 168 -22.92 -2.84 -2.83
N SER A 169 -21.79 -3.02 -2.15
CA SER A 169 -21.65 -4.02 -1.10
C SER A 169 -21.67 -3.43 0.32
N MET A 170 -22.16 -2.22 0.47
CA MET A 170 -22.29 -1.59 1.79
C MET A 170 -23.34 -2.31 2.64
N PRO A 171 -23.01 -2.66 3.90
CA PRO A 171 -23.99 -3.16 4.86
C PRO A 171 -24.91 -2.03 5.33
N PRO A 172 -26.07 -2.33 5.96
CA PRO A 172 -26.89 -1.33 6.62
C PRO A 172 -26.09 -0.60 7.71
N ASP A 173 -26.17 0.73 7.76
CA ASP A 173 -25.44 1.56 8.76
C ASP A 173 -25.72 1.12 10.20
N THR A 174 -26.93 0.64 10.47
CA THR A 174 -27.36 0.16 11.80
C THR A 174 -26.59 -1.08 12.25
N GLU A 175 -25.96 -1.82 11.36
CA GLU A 175 -25.19 -3.02 11.65
C GLU A 175 -23.71 -2.74 11.89
N VAL A 176 -23.22 -1.55 11.52
CA VAL A 176 -21.82 -1.15 11.64
C VAL A 176 -21.51 -0.63 13.03
N VAL A 177 -20.42 -1.08 13.66
CA VAL A 177 -19.96 -0.62 14.98
C VAL A 177 -18.59 0.05 14.92
N GLY A 178 -17.87 -0.04 13.81
CA GLY A 178 -16.56 0.56 13.66
C GLY A 178 -15.91 0.25 12.32
N VAL A 179 -14.65 0.66 12.20
CA VAL A 179 -13.80 0.48 11.03
C VAL A 179 -12.44 -0.08 11.47
N GLY A 180 -11.75 -0.77 10.57
CA GLY A 180 -10.39 -1.23 10.82
C GLY A 180 -9.39 -0.09 11.02
N PRO A 181 -8.19 -0.36 11.56
CA PRO A 181 -7.16 0.67 11.78
C PRO A 181 -6.55 1.14 10.47
N ILE A 182 -5.90 2.30 10.52
CA ILE A 182 -4.95 2.78 9.50
C ILE A 182 -3.55 2.91 10.09
N ASP A 183 -2.53 2.98 9.25
CA ASP A 183 -1.18 3.38 9.63
C ASP A 183 -0.88 4.77 9.05
N PRO A 184 -1.05 5.84 9.82
CA PRO A 184 -0.86 7.21 9.33
C PRO A 184 0.61 7.61 9.26
N GLN A 185 1.54 6.74 9.65
CA GLN A 185 2.95 7.04 9.71
C GLN A 185 3.56 7.16 8.31
N ILE A 186 4.31 8.24 8.09
CA ILE A 186 5.19 8.38 6.93
C ILE A 186 6.63 8.16 7.40
N GLY A 187 7.26 7.06 6.96
CA GLY A 187 8.68 6.84 7.21
C GLY A 187 9.52 7.60 6.19
N VAL A 188 10.47 8.43 6.62
CA VAL A 188 11.27 9.25 5.72
C VAL A 188 12.76 9.03 5.95
N LEU A 189 13.49 8.70 4.87
CA LEU A 189 14.95 8.74 4.80
C LEU A 189 15.36 9.86 3.84
N ARG A 190 16.07 10.87 4.35
CA ARG A 190 16.62 11.98 3.56
C ARG A 190 18.11 11.76 3.29
N LEU A 191 18.52 11.91 2.04
CA LEU A 191 19.89 11.82 1.58
C LEU A 191 20.30 13.18 0.98
N ASP A 192 21.34 13.80 1.54
CA ASP A 192 21.90 15.05 1.06
C ASP A 192 23.32 14.84 0.54
N ARG A 193 23.67 15.57 -0.50
CA ARG A 193 25.07 15.74 -0.93
C ARG A 193 25.88 16.42 0.20
N LEU A 194 27.19 16.27 0.22
CA LEU A 194 28.05 16.98 1.20
C LEU A 194 27.89 18.50 1.15
N SER A 195 27.43 19.05 0.02
CA SER A 195 27.08 20.47 -0.12
C SER A 195 25.82 20.90 0.66
N GLY A 196 25.10 19.96 1.27
CA GLY A 196 23.82 20.19 1.94
C GLY A 196 22.61 20.21 1.00
N LYS A 197 22.79 20.06 -0.31
CA LYS A 197 21.67 19.96 -1.27
C LYS A 197 21.01 18.60 -1.18
N PRO A 198 19.66 18.50 -1.10
CA PRO A 198 18.94 17.24 -1.18
C PRO A 198 19.27 16.49 -2.48
N MET A 199 19.46 15.19 -2.38
CA MET A 199 19.72 14.30 -3.50
C MET A 199 18.58 13.30 -3.69
N ALA A 200 18.12 12.71 -2.60
CA ALA A 200 17.04 11.74 -2.63
C ALA A 200 16.24 11.75 -1.32
N VAL A 201 14.97 11.40 -1.44
CA VAL A 201 14.09 11.12 -0.30
C VAL A 201 13.42 9.78 -0.56
N ILE A 202 13.60 8.82 0.33
CA ILE A 202 12.73 7.65 0.39
C ILE A 202 11.59 7.98 1.35
N TYR A 203 10.34 7.68 0.95
CA TYR A 203 9.20 7.78 1.85
C TYR A 203 8.34 6.51 1.77
N ASN A 204 7.96 5.98 2.94
CA ASN A 204 7.13 4.78 3.09
C ASN A 204 5.78 5.17 3.66
N TYR A 205 4.71 4.75 3.02
CA TYR A 205 3.33 5.01 3.45
C TYR A 205 2.41 3.87 3.01
N ALA A 206 1.33 3.62 3.74
CA ALA A 206 0.41 2.51 3.53
C ALA A 206 -0.93 3.01 2.95
N CYS A 207 -1.11 2.90 1.62
CA CYS A 207 -2.39 3.19 0.94
C CYS A 207 -2.38 2.64 -0.48
N HIS A 208 -3.49 2.05 -0.95
CA HIS A 208 -3.65 1.69 -2.35
C HIS A 208 -3.67 2.95 -3.23
N PRO A 209 -2.79 3.09 -4.23
CA PRO A 209 -2.82 4.21 -5.16
C PRO A 209 -3.77 3.91 -6.34
N ILE A 210 -5.08 3.97 -6.07
CA ILE A 210 -6.15 3.64 -7.01
C ILE A 210 -7.21 4.74 -7.16
N GLN A 211 -6.90 5.96 -6.70
CA GLN A 211 -7.85 7.09 -6.75
C GLN A 211 -8.12 7.53 -8.18
N GLY A 212 -7.12 7.61 -9.04
CA GLY A 212 -7.21 8.08 -10.41
C GLY A 212 -7.61 7.00 -11.44
N VAL A 213 -7.42 5.72 -11.12
CA VAL A 213 -7.66 4.59 -12.04
C VAL A 213 -9.07 4.56 -12.63
N PRO A 214 -10.16 4.81 -11.87
CA PRO A 214 -11.51 4.79 -12.42
C PRO A 214 -11.78 5.86 -13.48
N SER A 215 -10.91 6.84 -13.67
CA SER A 215 -11.02 7.83 -14.76
C SER A 215 -10.71 7.22 -16.14
N GLY A 216 -10.07 6.04 -16.18
CA GLY A 216 -9.62 5.37 -17.41
C GLY A 216 -8.32 5.93 -17.97
N ALA A 217 -7.69 6.90 -17.32
CA ALA A 217 -6.38 7.43 -17.70
C ALA A 217 -5.24 6.59 -17.13
N ASN A 218 -4.11 6.51 -17.85
CA ASN A 218 -2.88 5.91 -17.35
C ASN A 218 -2.20 6.88 -16.37
N THR A 219 -1.96 6.46 -15.15
CA THR A 219 -1.49 7.33 -14.06
C THR A 219 -0.64 6.56 -13.05
N ALA A 220 0.37 7.21 -12.48
CA ALA A 220 1.10 6.74 -11.30
C ALA A 220 0.34 7.04 -9.98
N ASP A 221 -0.86 7.63 -10.08
CA ASP A 221 -1.80 7.87 -9.00
C ASP A 221 -1.22 8.74 -7.85
N ILE A 222 -1.77 8.63 -6.65
CA ILE A 222 -1.39 9.39 -5.45
C ILE A 222 0.13 9.42 -5.25
N THR A 223 0.79 8.28 -5.44
CA THR A 223 2.21 8.09 -5.11
C THR A 223 3.13 8.75 -6.12
N GLY A 224 2.79 8.68 -7.42
CA GLY A 224 3.52 9.39 -8.48
C GLY A 224 3.38 10.90 -8.37
N LEU A 225 2.14 11.37 -8.16
CA LEU A 225 1.85 12.79 -7.95
C LEU A 225 2.54 13.33 -6.69
N ALA A 226 2.50 12.60 -5.58
CA ALA A 226 3.22 12.99 -4.36
C ALA A 226 4.72 13.07 -4.61
N SER A 227 5.31 12.09 -5.30
CA SER A 227 6.74 12.11 -5.66
C SER A 227 7.11 13.33 -6.49
N THR A 228 6.29 13.69 -7.49
CA THR A 228 6.51 14.88 -8.34
C THR A 228 6.51 16.15 -7.49
N VAL A 229 5.53 16.35 -6.63
CA VAL A 229 5.45 17.53 -5.74
C VAL A 229 6.64 17.59 -4.79
N ILE A 230 7.10 16.46 -4.26
CA ILE A 230 8.30 16.42 -3.41
C ILE A 230 9.54 16.82 -4.20
N GLU A 231 9.75 16.27 -5.40
CA GLU A 231 10.88 16.58 -6.28
C GLU A 231 10.90 18.06 -6.65
N ASP A 232 9.77 18.63 -7.06
CA ASP A 232 9.65 20.07 -7.43
C ASP A 232 9.99 21.01 -6.27
N ASN A 233 9.66 20.62 -5.04
CA ASN A 233 9.94 21.43 -3.83
C ASN A 233 11.37 21.29 -3.30
N LEU A 234 12.05 20.19 -3.59
CA LEU A 234 13.43 19.95 -3.16
C LEU A 234 14.48 20.42 -4.18
N GLY A 235 14.04 20.68 -5.41
CA GLY A 235 14.89 21.17 -6.52
C GLY A 235 15.19 20.07 -7.55
N SER A 236 15.54 20.50 -8.75
CA SER A 236 15.62 19.68 -9.98
C SER A 236 16.58 18.48 -9.93
N GLU A 237 17.45 18.40 -8.93
CA GLU A 237 18.41 17.30 -8.76
C GLU A 237 17.97 16.25 -7.72
N ALA A 238 16.88 16.53 -6.99
CA ALA A 238 16.36 15.61 -5.97
C ALA A 238 15.36 14.61 -6.57
N MET A 239 15.38 13.38 -6.07
CA MET A 239 14.42 12.33 -6.45
C MET A 239 13.66 11.81 -5.24
N ALA A 240 12.37 11.58 -5.41
CA ALA A 240 11.50 10.97 -4.39
C ALA A 240 11.21 9.52 -4.75
N PHE A 241 11.47 8.61 -3.81
CA PHE A 241 11.30 7.18 -3.91
C PHE A 241 10.17 6.73 -2.99
N PHE A 242 9.04 6.36 -3.53
CA PHE A 242 7.95 5.80 -2.76
C PHE A 242 8.19 4.32 -2.48
N LEU A 243 8.07 3.90 -1.23
CA LEU A 243 8.00 2.49 -0.85
C LEU A 243 6.61 2.19 -0.31
N GLN A 244 5.90 1.30 -1.00
CA GLN A 244 4.55 0.91 -0.60
C GLN A 244 4.57 0.18 0.74
N GLY A 245 3.74 0.63 1.67
CA GLY A 245 3.59 0.04 3.00
C GLY A 245 2.61 -1.14 3.03
N CYS A 246 2.06 -1.42 4.22
CA CYS A 246 1.04 -2.45 4.42
C CYS A 246 -0.34 -1.90 4.03
N GLY A 247 -0.58 -1.74 2.72
CA GLY A 247 -1.78 -1.11 2.17
C GLY A 247 -2.91 -2.08 1.82
N GLY A 248 -2.81 -3.39 2.14
CA GLY A 248 -3.70 -4.43 1.64
C GLY A 248 -5.20 -4.18 1.89
N ASP A 249 -5.56 -3.51 2.95
CA ASP A 249 -6.93 -3.15 3.32
C ASP A 249 -7.17 -1.63 3.41
N ILE A 250 -6.26 -0.81 2.87
CA ILE A 250 -6.34 0.66 2.92
C ILE A 250 -6.65 1.22 1.53
N ASN A 251 -7.79 1.90 1.41
CA ASN A 251 -8.19 2.65 0.20
C ASN A 251 -7.93 4.14 0.36
N PRO A 252 -7.83 4.88 -0.76
CA PRO A 252 -7.97 6.33 -0.73
C PRO A 252 -9.34 6.75 -0.20
N VAL A 253 -9.39 7.81 0.62
CA VAL A 253 -10.63 8.26 1.29
C VAL A 253 -11.75 8.67 0.31
N PHE A 254 -11.39 9.12 -0.91
CA PHE A 254 -12.39 9.50 -1.93
C PHE A 254 -12.71 8.38 -2.94
N TYR A 255 -12.16 7.18 -2.75
CA TYR A 255 -12.35 6.08 -3.70
C TYR A 255 -13.82 5.68 -3.90
N LYS A 256 -14.66 5.84 -2.87
CA LYS A 256 -16.10 5.50 -2.90
C LYS A 256 -17.00 6.65 -3.32
N HIS A 257 -16.48 7.85 -3.50
CA HIS A 257 -17.26 9.00 -3.94
C HIS A 257 -17.60 8.85 -5.43
N VAL A 258 -18.81 8.38 -5.74
CA VAL A 258 -19.24 8.09 -7.12
C VAL A 258 -19.77 9.31 -7.85
N ASP A 259 -20.06 10.39 -7.15
CA ASP A 259 -20.68 11.64 -7.62
C ASP A 259 -19.64 12.74 -7.91
N GLN A 260 -18.36 12.48 -7.71
CA GLN A 260 -17.28 13.43 -7.93
C GLN A 260 -16.25 12.89 -8.94
N PRO A 261 -15.56 13.78 -9.67
CA PRO A 261 -14.43 13.37 -10.52
C PRO A 261 -13.37 12.66 -9.67
N ARG A 262 -12.87 11.55 -10.19
CA ARG A 262 -11.83 10.76 -9.52
C ARG A 262 -10.48 11.21 -10.04
N ASP A 263 -9.87 12.16 -9.32
CA ASP A 263 -8.49 12.54 -9.54
C ASP A 263 -7.66 12.28 -8.26
N ALA A 264 -6.38 11.99 -8.47
CA ALA A 264 -5.45 11.69 -7.38
C ALA A 264 -4.71 12.94 -6.87
N VAL A 265 -4.88 14.11 -7.50
CA VAL A 265 -4.07 15.32 -7.26
C VAL A 265 -4.22 15.81 -5.81
N THR A 266 -5.44 15.89 -5.31
CA THR A 266 -5.70 16.36 -3.94
C THR A 266 -4.99 15.48 -2.90
N LEU A 267 -5.13 14.16 -3.01
CA LEU A 267 -4.53 13.21 -2.07
C LEU A 267 -3.02 13.11 -2.25
N GLY A 268 -2.53 13.17 -3.49
CA GLY A 268 -1.10 13.25 -3.78
C GLY A 268 -0.44 14.47 -3.15
N ASN A 269 -1.07 15.64 -3.25
CA ASN A 269 -0.61 16.88 -2.63
C ASN A 269 -0.58 16.77 -1.10
N LEU A 270 -1.61 16.21 -0.46
CA LEU A 270 -1.64 16.01 1.00
C LEU A 270 -0.47 15.13 1.47
N LEU A 271 -0.26 13.99 0.82
CA LEU A 271 0.85 13.08 1.15
C LEU A 271 2.20 13.76 0.93
N ALA A 272 2.36 14.49 -0.18
CA ALA A 272 3.59 15.22 -0.48
C ALA A 272 3.90 16.30 0.56
N LEU A 273 2.93 17.13 0.92
CA LEU A 273 3.12 18.23 1.87
C LEU A 273 3.45 17.69 3.28
N SER A 274 2.80 16.63 3.72
CA SER A 274 3.10 15.97 4.99
C SER A 274 4.50 15.34 4.99
N THR A 275 4.91 14.73 3.87
CA THR A 275 6.28 14.22 3.67
C THR A 275 7.29 15.37 3.69
N LEU A 276 7.06 16.46 2.95
CA LEU A 276 7.95 17.64 2.90
C LEU A 276 8.09 18.31 4.27
N LYS A 277 7.03 18.38 5.06
CA LYS A 277 7.09 18.87 6.45
C LYS A 277 8.11 18.07 7.26
N THR A 278 8.06 16.75 7.12
CA THR A 278 9.01 15.83 7.80
C THR A 278 10.42 15.99 7.25
N VAL A 279 10.60 16.02 5.92
CA VAL A 279 11.91 16.22 5.28
C VAL A 279 12.62 17.49 5.79
N ARG A 280 11.86 18.58 5.98
CA ARG A 280 12.42 19.85 6.46
C ARG A 280 12.86 19.81 7.92
N SER A 281 12.31 18.95 8.75
CA SER A 281 12.71 18.76 10.15
C SER A 281 13.90 17.81 10.33
N ILE A 282 14.29 17.07 9.29
CA ILE A 282 15.38 16.10 9.35
C ILE A 282 16.73 16.80 9.21
N GLU A 283 17.59 16.62 10.21
CA GLU A 283 19.00 16.95 10.12
C GLU A 283 19.79 15.78 9.57
N THR A 284 20.59 16.01 8.52
CA THR A 284 21.44 14.98 7.93
C THR A 284 22.84 15.01 8.53
N LYS A 285 23.39 13.84 8.80
CA LYS A 285 24.73 13.64 9.38
C LYS A 285 25.51 12.61 8.59
N ALA A 286 26.82 12.61 8.73
CA ALA A 286 27.63 11.48 8.26
C ALA A 286 27.28 10.23 9.07
N ASP A 287 26.82 9.19 8.37
CA ASP A 287 26.48 7.91 8.96
C ASP A 287 26.83 6.81 7.98
N SER A 288 27.62 5.84 8.40
CA SER A 288 28.10 4.74 7.56
C SER A 288 27.42 3.41 7.88
N ARG A 289 26.35 3.43 8.68
CA ARG A 289 25.63 2.19 9.01
C ARG A 289 24.77 1.74 7.82
N LEU A 290 25.29 0.83 7.03
CA LEU A 290 24.58 0.12 5.97
C LEU A 290 24.62 -1.37 6.25
N LYS A 291 23.46 -1.96 6.55
CA LYS A 291 23.33 -3.40 6.78
C LYS A 291 22.22 -3.97 5.93
N TRP A 292 22.50 -5.13 5.34
CA TRP A 292 21.60 -5.77 4.40
C TRP A 292 21.51 -7.25 4.67
N ILE A 293 20.29 -7.76 4.80
CA ILE A 293 19.98 -9.16 5.02
C ILE A 293 18.93 -9.56 3.96
N ASN A 294 19.15 -10.66 3.28
CA ASN A 294 18.17 -11.26 2.38
C ASN A 294 18.05 -12.75 2.72
N GLU A 295 16.88 -13.13 3.18
CA GLU A 295 16.61 -14.50 3.57
C GLU A 295 15.36 -15.05 2.90
N LYS A 296 15.36 -16.35 2.61
CA LYS A 296 14.20 -17.07 2.10
C LYS A 296 13.34 -17.57 3.24
N LEU A 297 12.05 -17.54 3.04
CA LEU A 297 11.03 -18.05 3.95
C LEU A 297 10.04 -18.92 3.19
N GLU A 298 9.77 -20.11 3.69
CA GLU A 298 8.71 -20.99 3.18
C GLU A 298 7.41 -20.74 3.94
N LEU A 299 6.39 -20.26 3.24
CA LEU A 299 5.06 -20.01 3.79
C LEU A 299 4.08 -21.10 3.35
N PRO A 300 3.20 -21.59 4.25
CA PRO A 300 2.28 -22.68 3.94
C PRO A 300 1.15 -22.20 3.01
N ARG A 301 0.83 -23.01 2.00
CA ARG A 301 -0.33 -22.81 1.12
C ARG A 301 -1.60 -23.33 1.78
N ALA A 302 -2.71 -22.60 1.60
CA ALA A 302 -4.02 -22.99 2.08
C ALA A 302 -4.61 -24.14 1.27
N ASP A 303 -5.40 -24.98 1.93
CA ASP A 303 -6.47 -25.77 1.30
C ASP A 303 -7.79 -25.00 1.51
N LEU A 304 -8.39 -24.56 0.41
CA LEU A 304 -9.58 -23.71 0.40
C LEU A 304 -10.88 -24.50 0.11
N ALA A 305 -10.81 -25.83 -0.02
CA ALA A 305 -11.94 -26.66 -0.44
C ALA A 305 -13.16 -26.53 0.47
N GLU A 306 -12.94 -26.55 1.79
CA GLU A 306 -14.04 -26.41 2.77
C GLU A 306 -14.69 -25.02 2.69
N LYS A 307 -13.88 -23.96 2.57
CA LYS A 307 -14.37 -22.59 2.44
C LYS A 307 -15.18 -22.40 1.15
N ILE A 308 -14.78 -23.04 0.05
CA ILE A 308 -15.53 -23.05 -1.20
C ILE A 308 -16.90 -23.70 -1.01
N ILE A 309 -16.96 -24.88 -0.40
CA ILE A 309 -18.22 -25.61 -0.14
C ILE A 309 -19.16 -24.76 0.72
N GLN A 310 -18.69 -24.15 1.79
CA GLN A 310 -19.47 -23.27 2.65
C GLN A 310 -20.05 -22.07 1.88
N GLN A 311 -19.25 -21.43 1.04
CA GLN A 311 -19.67 -20.31 0.21
C GLN A 311 -20.69 -20.73 -0.88
N GLU A 312 -20.54 -21.91 -1.49
CA GLU A 312 -21.50 -22.46 -2.45
C GLU A 312 -22.85 -22.78 -1.80
N GLN A 313 -22.84 -23.31 -0.58
CA GLN A 313 -24.07 -23.53 0.19
C GLN A 313 -24.75 -22.19 0.51
N GLN A 314 -24.01 -21.19 0.98
CA GLN A 314 -24.55 -19.87 1.25
C GLN A 314 -25.12 -19.21 -0.01
N GLN A 315 -24.45 -19.37 -1.16
CA GLN A 315 -24.94 -18.88 -2.46
C GLN A 315 -26.30 -19.51 -2.81
N LEU A 316 -26.42 -20.84 -2.62
CA LEU A 316 -27.66 -21.55 -2.90
C LEU A 316 -28.81 -21.08 -1.98
N GLU A 317 -28.55 -20.91 -0.68
CA GLU A 317 -29.55 -20.41 0.26
C GLU A 317 -30.01 -18.98 -0.08
N LEU A 318 -29.10 -18.09 -0.43
CA LEU A 318 -29.46 -16.74 -0.88
C LEU A 318 -30.26 -16.75 -2.18
N ALA A 319 -29.89 -17.60 -3.15
CA ALA A 319 -30.65 -17.75 -4.39
C ALA A 319 -32.10 -18.24 -4.15
N LYS A 320 -32.27 -19.15 -3.21
CA LYS A 320 -33.61 -19.65 -2.79
C LYS A 320 -34.42 -18.60 -2.04
N SER A 321 -33.78 -17.60 -1.39
CA SER A 321 -34.45 -16.56 -0.62
C SER A 321 -35.06 -15.47 -1.47
N LEU A 322 -34.75 -15.39 -2.78
CA LEU A 322 -35.33 -14.44 -3.70
C LEU A 322 -36.84 -14.63 -3.80
N ARG A 323 -37.58 -13.54 -3.66
CA ARG A 323 -39.05 -13.55 -3.64
C ARG A 323 -39.61 -13.06 -4.96
N GLY A 324 -40.67 -13.69 -5.41
CA GLY A 324 -41.48 -13.15 -6.53
C GLY A 324 -42.08 -11.78 -6.15
N THR A 325 -42.03 -10.83 -7.07
CA THR A 325 -42.66 -9.53 -6.92
C THR A 325 -43.33 -9.11 -8.23
N THR A 326 -44.41 -8.33 -8.14
CA THR A 326 -45.10 -7.73 -9.29
C THR A 326 -44.43 -6.42 -9.73
N LEU A 327 -43.46 -5.92 -8.96
CA LEU A 327 -42.80 -4.65 -9.24
C LEU A 327 -41.64 -4.86 -10.22
N SER A 328 -41.44 -3.89 -11.08
CA SER A 328 -40.23 -3.65 -11.85
C SER A 328 -39.60 -2.36 -11.35
N MET A 329 -38.32 -2.06 -11.75
CA MET A 329 -37.66 -0.82 -11.37
C MET A 329 -38.49 0.42 -11.66
N LYS A 330 -39.23 0.45 -12.81
CA LYS A 330 -40.07 1.57 -13.21
C LYS A 330 -41.29 1.78 -12.30
N THR A 331 -41.83 0.72 -11.72
CA THR A 331 -42.99 0.78 -10.79
C THR A 331 -42.52 0.86 -9.34
N PHE A 332 -41.41 0.29 -8.99
CA PHE A 332 -40.83 0.34 -7.66
C PHE A 332 -40.44 1.74 -7.21
N LEU A 333 -39.63 2.46 -8.02
CA LEU A 333 -39.16 3.80 -7.65
C LEU A 333 -40.27 4.79 -7.29
N PRO A 334 -41.31 5.00 -8.13
CA PRO A 334 -42.41 5.88 -7.79
C PRO A 334 -43.15 5.44 -6.51
N LEU A 335 -43.34 4.14 -6.32
CA LEU A 335 -44.04 3.63 -5.13
C LEU A 335 -43.20 3.85 -3.88
N VAL A 336 -41.92 3.53 -3.88
CA VAL A 336 -41.04 3.78 -2.74
C VAL A 336 -41.06 5.24 -2.32
N VAL A 337 -40.91 6.18 -3.27
CA VAL A 337 -40.96 7.61 -2.98
C VAL A 337 -42.32 8.00 -2.38
N LYS A 338 -43.42 7.56 -2.99
CA LYS A 338 -44.78 7.85 -2.54
C LYS A 338 -45.01 7.38 -1.10
N TYR A 339 -44.64 6.12 -0.78
CA TYR A 339 -44.86 5.54 0.55
C TYR A 339 -43.93 6.11 1.61
N ARG A 340 -42.74 6.63 1.22
CA ARG A 340 -41.84 7.35 2.12
C ARG A 340 -42.26 8.77 2.41
N LEU A 341 -42.85 9.46 1.44
CA LEU A 341 -43.36 10.84 1.61
C LEU A 341 -44.68 10.93 2.42
N SER A 342 -45.50 9.85 2.39
CA SER A 342 -46.77 9.81 3.08
C SER A 342 -47.05 8.39 3.59
N GLU A 343 -46.54 8.10 4.78
CA GLU A 343 -46.63 6.75 5.37
C GLU A 343 -48.05 6.38 5.76
N GLN A 344 -48.83 7.34 6.28
CA GLN A 344 -50.17 7.07 6.75
C GLN A 344 -51.23 7.07 5.63
N TYR A 345 -51.11 8.02 4.69
CA TYR A 345 -52.07 8.18 3.59
C TYR A 345 -51.39 8.26 2.21
N PRO A 346 -50.75 7.15 1.73
CA PRO A 346 -49.87 7.22 0.57
C PRO A 346 -50.55 7.37 -0.78
N ALA A 347 -51.85 7.02 -0.93
CA ALA A 347 -52.50 7.04 -2.23
C ALA A 347 -52.85 8.42 -2.75
N TYR A 348 -53.46 9.25 -1.88
CA TYR A 348 -53.90 10.61 -2.19
C TYR A 348 -53.69 11.50 -0.96
N TYR A 349 -54.72 12.35 -0.65
CA TYR A 349 -54.78 13.14 0.57
C TYR A 349 -55.53 12.35 1.66
N SER A 350 -55.32 12.68 2.92
CA SER A 350 -55.97 12.07 4.07
C SER A 350 -57.47 11.92 3.97
N HIS A 351 -58.16 12.96 3.37
CA HIS A 351 -59.62 12.94 3.18
C HIS A 351 -60.11 11.72 2.40
N ARG A 352 -59.32 11.17 1.51
CA ARG A 352 -59.68 9.97 0.73
C ARG A 352 -59.82 8.74 1.62
N TYR A 353 -58.88 8.57 2.55
CA TYR A 353 -58.90 7.48 3.52
C TYR A 353 -60.02 7.64 4.54
N LEU A 354 -60.24 8.85 5.07
CA LEU A 354 -61.33 9.15 5.99
C LEU A 354 -62.70 8.92 5.35
N HIS A 355 -62.86 9.27 4.10
CA HIS A 355 -64.10 9.01 3.38
C HIS A 355 -64.35 7.51 3.13
N GLU A 356 -63.31 6.74 2.83
CA GLU A 356 -63.38 5.26 2.74
C GLU A 356 -63.83 4.66 4.09
N GLU A 357 -63.24 5.14 5.18
CA GLU A 357 -63.60 4.69 6.53
C GLU A 357 -65.07 5.01 6.89
N GLU A 358 -65.54 6.24 6.60
CA GLU A 358 -66.91 6.63 6.79
C GLU A 358 -67.89 5.74 6.00
N LEU A 359 -67.51 5.25 4.84
CA LEU A 359 -68.27 4.35 4.00
C LEU A 359 -68.13 2.86 4.34
N GLY A 360 -67.33 2.53 5.35
CA GLY A 360 -67.01 1.14 5.72
C GLY A 360 -66.25 0.39 4.64
N ARG A 361 -65.39 1.08 3.86
CA ARG A 361 -64.57 0.47 2.80
C ARG A 361 -63.15 0.36 3.24
N GLU A 362 -62.46 -0.70 2.80
CA GLU A 362 -61.04 -0.96 3.16
C GLU A 362 -60.15 -1.11 1.92
N GLU A 363 -60.64 -0.75 0.75
CA GLU A 363 -59.97 -1.03 -0.53
C GLU A 363 -58.57 -0.38 -0.62
N LEU A 364 -58.45 0.90 -0.17
CA LEU A 364 -57.17 1.61 -0.13
C LEU A 364 -56.21 1.00 0.89
N ALA A 365 -56.70 0.64 2.08
CA ALA A 365 -55.87 0.02 3.12
C ALA A 365 -55.31 -1.35 2.68
N VAL A 366 -56.16 -2.16 2.02
CA VAL A 366 -55.76 -3.46 1.46
C VAL A 366 -54.72 -3.28 0.34
N LEU A 367 -54.91 -2.29 -0.56
CA LEU A 367 -53.98 -1.98 -1.62
C LEU A 367 -52.60 -1.52 -1.05
N ASP A 368 -52.65 -0.63 -0.06
CA ASP A 368 -51.44 -0.12 0.58
C ASP A 368 -50.66 -1.23 1.30
N ALA A 369 -51.34 -2.10 2.03
CA ALA A 369 -50.72 -3.24 2.68
C ALA A 369 -50.03 -4.17 1.67
N ARG A 370 -50.63 -4.40 0.50
CA ARG A 370 -50.03 -5.17 -0.60
C ARG A 370 -48.82 -4.46 -1.18
N ASN A 371 -48.94 -3.16 -1.49
CA ASN A 371 -47.84 -2.39 -2.05
C ASN A 371 -46.62 -2.35 -1.09
N ARG A 372 -46.86 -2.20 0.21
CA ARG A 372 -45.77 -2.23 1.21
C ARG A 372 -45.05 -3.58 1.18
N ARG A 373 -45.77 -4.70 1.19
CA ARG A 373 -45.16 -6.04 1.10
C ARG A 373 -44.35 -6.22 -0.18
N ASP A 374 -44.86 -5.73 -1.31
CA ASP A 374 -44.19 -5.83 -2.59
C ASP A 374 -42.91 -4.95 -2.63
N ILE A 375 -42.97 -3.75 -2.02
CA ILE A 375 -41.78 -2.86 -1.86
C ILE A 375 -40.73 -3.54 -0.99
N GLU A 376 -41.11 -4.07 0.17
CA GLU A 376 -40.17 -4.81 1.08
C GLU A 376 -39.56 -6.03 0.40
N ALA A 377 -40.35 -6.80 -0.34
CA ALA A 377 -39.84 -7.95 -1.10
C ALA A 377 -38.84 -7.53 -2.18
N TYR A 378 -39.10 -6.39 -2.85
CA TYR A 378 -38.20 -5.86 -3.88
C TYR A 378 -36.87 -5.36 -3.28
N ILE A 379 -36.91 -4.64 -2.16
CA ILE A 379 -35.71 -4.20 -1.42
C ILE A 379 -34.91 -5.42 -0.96
N GLY A 380 -35.55 -6.40 -0.33
CA GLY A 380 -34.89 -7.63 0.11
C GLY A 380 -34.24 -8.42 -1.04
N ASN A 381 -34.82 -8.38 -2.24
CA ASN A 381 -34.20 -8.97 -3.43
C ASN A 381 -32.97 -8.19 -3.88
N ILE A 382 -32.97 -6.84 -3.82
CA ILE A 382 -31.78 -6.01 -4.12
C ILE A 382 -30.65 -6.40 -3.17
N GLU A 383 -30.88 -6.39 -1.87
CA GLU A 383 -29.88 -6.77 -0.85
C GLU A 383 -29.36 -8.21 -1.05
N THR A 384 -30.25 -9.13 -1.40
CA THR A 384 -29.87 -10.51 -1.72
C THR A 384 -28.95 -10.58 -2.95
N MET A 385 -29.26 -9.82 -4.01
CA MET A 385 -28.45 -9.74 -5.21
C MET A 385 -27.06 -9.15 -4.94
N GLU A 386 -26.95 -8.15 -4.07
CA GLU A 386 -25.66 -7.59 -3.65
C GLU A 386 -24.81 -8.64 -2.89
N LYS A 387 -25.42 -9.37 -1.95
CA LYS A 387 -24.77 -10.48 -1.24
C LYS A 387 -24.31 -11.58 -2.22
N LEU A 388 -25.15 -11.95 -3.18
CA LEU A 388 -24.81 -12.93 -4.22
C LEU A 388 -23.62 -12.44 -5.09
N THR A 389 -23.58 -11.18 -5.43
CA THR A 389 -22.48 -10.59 -6.20
C THR A 389 -21.15 -10.69 -5.44
N ARG A 390 -21.15 -10.39 -4.14
CA ARG A 390 -19.99 -10.56 -3.26
C ARG A 390 -19.54 -12.02 -3.22
N ILE A 391 -20.45 -12.95 -2.96
CA ILE A 391 -20.15 -14.41 -2.91
C ILE A 391 -19.59 -14.90 -4.23
N ASN A 392 -20.16 -14.48 -5.37
CA ASN A 392 -19.65 -14.84 -6.69
C ASN A 392 -18.19 -14.38 -6.90
N THR A 393 -17.87 -13.15 -6.47
CA THR A 393 -16.51 -12.63 -6.55
C THR A 393 -15.56 -13.46 -5.69
N ASN A 394 -15.94 -13.73 -4.43
CA ASN A 394 -15.11 -14.51 -3.51
C ASN A 394 -14.94 -15.96 -3.97
N LEU A 395 -16.00 -16.62 -4.45
CA LEU A 395 -15.90 -17.98 -5.00
C LEU A 395 -14.98 -18.07 -6.20
N ARG A 396 -14.99 -17.07 -7.10
CA ARG A 396 -14.07 -17.03 -8.24
C ARG A 396 -12.62 -17.00 -7.76
N LEU A 397 -12.30 -16.15 -6.78
CA LEU A 397 -10.96 -16.02 -6.21
C LEU A 397 -10.55 -17.31 -5.45
N LEU A 398 -11.39 -17.82 -4.59
CA LEU A 398 -11.12 -19.05 -3.84
C LEU A 398 -10.85 -20.25 -4.77
N ARG A 399 -11.65 -20.41 -5.83
CA ARG A 399 -11.45 -21.50 -6.82
C ARG A 399 -10.15 -21.31 -7.61
N MET A 400 -9.82 -20.07 -8.00
CA MET A 400 -8.57 -19.75 -8.67
C MET A 400 -7.37 -20.12 -7.79
N HIS A 401 -7.38 -19.72 -6.53
CA HIS A 401 -6.28 -19.98 -5.60
C HIS A 401 -6.24 -21.45 -5.14
N GLN A 402 -7.38 -22.10 -4.97
CA GLN A 402 -7.41 -23.53 -4.70
C GLN A 402 -6.73 -24.31 -5.84
N LYS A 403 -7.08 -24.02 -7.08
CA LYS A 403 -6.42 -24.62 -8.25
C LYS A 403 -4.92 -24.38 -8.23
N GLN A 404 -4.49 -23.13 -8.07
CA GLN A 404 -3.08 -22.75 -8.01
C GLN A 404 -2.33 -23.48 -6.88
N ASN A 405 -2.93 -23.59 -5.70
CA ASN A 405 -2.33 -24.25 -4.55
C ASN A 405 -2.22 -25.77 -4.74
N MET A 406 -3.23 -26.41 -5.37
CA MET A 406 -3.23 -27.84 -5.63
C MET A 406 -2.27 -28.25 -6.75
N GLU A 407 -2.11 -27.40 -7.78
CA GLU A 407 -1.19 -27.62 -8.90
C GLU A 407 0.26 -27.26 -8.55
N ALA A 408 0.50 -26.56 -7.43
CA ALA A 408 1.84 -26.18 -7.01
C ALA A 408 2.69 -27.41 -6.65
N PRO A 409 3.98 -27.45 -7.04
CA PRO A 409 4.87 -28.59 -6.79
C PRO A 409 5.15 -28.82 -5.30
N LYS A 410 4.91 -27.81 -4.46
CA LYS A 410 5.10 -27.86 -3.01
C LYS A 410 3.88 -27.27 -2.28
N ARG A 411 3.64 -27.74 -1.07
CA ARG A 411 2.61 -27.21 -0.17
C ARG A 411 3.03 -25.88 0.49
N THR A 412 4.16 -25.33 0.09
CA THR A 412 4.67 -24.04 0.52
C THR A 412 4.92 -23.12 -0.69
N VAL A 413 4.98 -21.82 -0.45
CA VAL A 413 5.49 -20.82 -1.36
C VAL A 413 6.74 -20.19 -0.75
N SER A 414 7.83 -20.19 -1.53
CA SER A 414 9.10 -19.56 -1.11
C SER A 414 9.03 -18.07 -1.40
N VAL A 415 9.31 -17.25 -0.39
CA VAL A 415 9.36 -15.79 -0.48
C VAL A 415 10.71 -15.27 -0.01
N GLU A 416 11.11 -14.10 -0.51
CA GLU A 416 12.26 -13.37 0.00
C GLU A 416 11.81 -12.34 1.04
N LEU A 417 12.55 -12.29 2.15
CA LEU A 417 12.45 -11.21 3.13
C LEU A 417 13.77 -10.45 3.15
N ILE A 418 13.67 -9.14 2.94
CA ILE A 418 14.81 -8.24 3.09
C ILE A 418 14.69 -7.51 4.42
N GLY A 419 15.81 -7.47 5.14
CA GLY A 419 16.07 -6.53 6.21
C GLY A 419 17.13 -5.54 5.77
N CYS A 420 16.84 -4.25 5.91
CA CYS A 420 17.76 -3.19 5.50
C CYS A 420 17.87 -2.15 6.62
N ARG A 421 19.10 -1.76 6.93
CA ARG A 421 19.39 -0.62 7.79
C ARG A 421 20.24 0.40 7.06
N ILE A 422 19.79 1.65 7.03
CA ILE A 422 20.50 2.81 6.47
C ILE A 422 20.51 3.89 7.55
N GLY A 423 21.59 3.99 8.31
CA GLY A 423 21.63 4.80 9.52
C GLY A 423 20.60 4.36 10.56
N ASP A 424 19.64 5.23 10.86
CA ASP A 424 18.53 4.93 11.78
C ASP A 424 17.24 4.51 11.04
N PHE A 425 17.25 4.45 9.71
CA PHE A 425 16.14 3.91 8.91
C PHE A 425 16.25 2.39 8.84
N VAL A 426 15.24 1.68 9.35
CA VAL A 426 15.18 0.23 9.37
C VAL A 426 13.95 -0.24 8.60
N LEU A 427 14.14 -1.15 7.65
CA LEU A 427 13.10 -1.66 6.77
C LEU A 427 13.08 -3.18 6.76
N THR A 428 11.89 -3.78 6.78
CA THR A 428 11.67 -5.16 6.37
C THR A 428 10.65 -5.25 5.24
N SER A 429 10.68 -6.32 4.45
CA SER A 429 9.86 -6.43 3.24
C SER A 429 8.95 -7.65 3.21
N PHE A 430 7.96 -7.61 2.29
CA PHE A 430 7.09 -8.73 1.98
C PHE A 430 6.65 -8.68 0.50
N PRO A 431 6.58 -9.81 -0.22
CA PRO A 431 6.19 -9.85 -1.63
C PRO A 431 4.68 -10.01 -1.80
N GLY A 432 3.88 -9.14 -1.24
CA GLY A 432 2.42 -9.20 -1.33
C GLY A 432 1.72 -8.06 -0.59
N GLU A 433 0.41 -8.14 -0.54
CA GLU A 433 -0.48 -7.12 0.01
C GLU A 433 -0.77 -7.40 1.49
N LEU A 434 0.17 -7.04 2.37
CA LEU A 434 -0.05 -7.14 3.81
C LEU A 434 -1.21 -6.23 4.24
N THR A 435 -2.16 -6.77 5.03
CA THR A 435 -3.11 -5.91 5.72
C THR A 435 -2.42 -5.07 6.78
N VAL A 436 -2.93 -3.87 7.03
CA VAL A 436 -2.26 -2.85 7.84
C VAL A 436 -1.92 -3.32 9.25
N GLN A 437 -2.76 -4.16 9.85
CA GLN A 437 -2.55 -4.66 11.22
C GLN A 437 -1.21 -5.41 11.36
N ILE A 438 -0.76 -6.12 10.32
CA ILE A 438 0.54 -6.82 10.35
C ILE A 438 1.69 -5.82 10.42
N GLY A 439 1.61 -4.74 9.66
CA GLY A 439 2.58 -3.65 9.73
C GLY A 439 2.65 -3.01 11.12
N LEU A 440 1.49 -2.71 11.69
CA LEU A 440 1.38 -2.16 13.06
C LEU A 440 1.98 -3.11 14.10
N ASN A 441 1.68 -4.42 14.02
CA ASN A 441 2.24 -5.42 14.93
C ASN A 441 3.77 -5.49 14.86
N LEU A 442 4.35 -5.42 13.67
CA LEU A 442 5.80 -5.46 13.48
C LEU A 442 6.48 -4.19 14.00
N LYS A 443 5.88 -3.02 13.77
CA LYS A 443 6.39 -1.74 14.29
C LYS A 443 6.37 -1.70 15.82
N ASP A 444 5.28 -2.14 16.44
CA ASP A 444 5.13 -2.19 17.91
C ASP A 444 6.15 -3.12 18.59
N ARG A 445 6.50 -4.22 17.93
CA ARG A 445 7.41 -5.26 18.46
C ARG A 445 8.85 -5.10 18.01
N SER A 446 9.16 -4.15 17.15
CA SER A 446 10.52 -3.93 16.65
C SER A 446 11.44 -3.38 17.74
N PRO A 447 12.71 -3.80 17.80
CA PRO A 447 13.71 -3.18 18.68
C PRO A 447 14.19 -1.80 18.20
N HIS A 448 13.74 -1.36 17.01
CA HIS A 448 14.15 -0.09 16.41
C HIS A 448 12.99 0.89 16.34
N GLU A 449 13.21 2.13 16.77
CA GLU A 449 12.21 3.20 16.77
C GLU A 449 11.70 3.52 15.35
N ASN A 450 12.60 3.59 14.37
CA ASN A 450 12.28 3.94 12.99
C ASN A 450 12.20 2.70 12.11
N THR A 451 11.22 1.84 12.39
CA THR A 451 10.96 0.61 11.63
C THR A 451 9.83 0.82 10.63
N PHE A 452 10.09 0.43 9.39
CA PHE A 452 9.15 0.53 8.28
C PHE A 452 9.00 -0.82 7.58
N ILE A 453 7.84 -1.03 6.96
CA ILE A 453 7.54 -2.27 6.24
C ILE A 453 7.25 -1.94 4.78
N ALA A 454 7.98 -2.59 3.84
CA ALA A 454 7.72 -2.51 2.42
C ALA A 454 6.98 -3.76 1.95
N GLY A 455 5.68 -3.64 1.73
CA GLY A 455 4.90 -4.61 0.98
C GLY A 455 5.29 -4.62 -0.50
N TYR A 456 4.66 -5.45 -1.32
CA TYR A 456 4.80 -5.45 -2.79
C TYR A 456 6.25 -5.50 -3.30
N THR A 457 7.13 -6.17 -2.55
CA THR A 457 8.58 -6.13 -2.76
C THR A 457 9.10 -7.47 -3.27
N ASN A 458 9.88 -7.45 -4.36
CA ASN A 458 10.60 -8.62 -4.94
C ASN A 458 9.71 -9.80 -5.35
N GLY A 459 8.45 -9.56 -5.62
CA GLY A 459 7.49 -10.58 -6.02
C GLY A 459 6.06 -10.19 -5.70
N TYR A 460 5.14 -11.11 -5.98
CA TYR A 460 3.72 -10.90 -5.68
C TYR A 460 3.03 -12.23 -5.37
N ILE A 461 2.49 -12.37 -4.18
CA ILE A 461 1.78 -13.57 -3.71
C ILE A 461 0.36 -13.25 -3.22
N TYR A 462 -0.28 -12.24 -3.81
CA TYR A 462 -1.62 -11.74 -3.51
C TYR A 462 -1.74 -11.13 -2.10
N TYR A 463 -2.97 -11.09 -1.57
CA TYR A 463 -3.23 -10.58 -0.23
C TYR A 463 -2.67 -11.48 0.87
N ALA A 464 -2.29 -10.85 1.94
CA ALA A 464 -1.78 -11.51 3.14
C ALA A 464 -2.49 -10.95 4.39
N PRO A 465 -3.76 -11.39 4.64
CA PRO A 465 -4.54 -10.99 5.79
C PRO A 465 -4.04 -11.65 7.08
N THR A 466 -4.38 -11.06 8.22
CA THR A 466 -4.09 -11.68 9.52
C THR A 466 -4.80 -13.04 9.68
N THR A 467 -4.31 -13.86 10.58
CA THR A 467 -4.97 -15.14 10.95
C THR A 467 -6.44 -14.93 11.34
N LYS A 468 -6.74 -13.84 12.08
CA LYS A 468 -8.11 -13.46 12.45
C LYS A 468 -8.95 -13.12 11.21
N GLN A 469 -8.42 -12.35 10.28
CA GLN A 469 -9.11 -11.99 9.04
C GLN A 469 -9.36 -13.20 8.14
N LEU A 470 -8.42 -14.16 8.06
CA LEU A 470 -8.63 -15.41 7.31
C LEU A 470 -9.74 -16.30 7.91
N ALA A 471 -10.02 -16.18 9.21
CA ALA A 471 -11.14 -16.84 9.86
C ALA A 471 -12.47 -16.09 9.71
N ASN A 472 -12.45 -14.88 9.13
CA ASN A 472 -13.65 -14.06 8.93
C ASN A 472 -14.64 -14.70 7.96
N VAL A 473 -15.91 -14.73 8.33
CA VAL A 473 -17.03 -15.22 7.49
C VAL A 473 -17.82 -14.07 6.84
N GLY A 474 -17.36 -12.83 7.01
CA GLY A 474 -18.03 -11.64 6.49
C GLY A 474 -17.88 -11.42 4.99
N GLY A 475 -16.99 -12.16 4.32
CA GLY A 475 -16.82 -12.13 2.88
C GLY A 475 -15.98 -10.97 2.37
N ALA A 476 -14.98 -10.50 3.14
CA ALA A 476 -14.00 -9.56 2.62
C ALA A 476 -13.21 -10.20 1.48
N GLN A 477 -12.96 -9.44 0.42
CA GLN A 477 -12.32 -9.95 -0.80
C GLN A 477 -10.88 -10.38 -0.52
N GLU A 478 -10.13 -9.64 0.31
CA GLU A 478 -8.77 -9.96 0.70
C GLU A 478 -8.65 -11.36 1.33
N ASP A 479 -9.68 -11.76 2.11
CA ASP A 479 -9.72 -13.06 2.79
C ASP A 479 -9.89 -14.22 1.80
N SER A 480 -10.41 -13.94 0.61
CA SER A 480 -10.61 -14.88 -0.48
C SER A 480 -9.52 -14.80 -1.56
N ASP A 481 -8.83 -13.65 -1.65
CA ASP A 481 -7.73 -13.41 -2.59
C ASP A 481 -6.35 -13.69 -1.93
N CYS A 482 -6.27 -14.81 -1.22
CA CYS A 482 -5.10 -15.22 -0.45
C CYS A 482 -4.77 -16.70 -0.71
N ILE A 483 -3.50 -16.99 -0.98
CA ILE A 483 -3.01 -18.37 -1.18
C ILE A 483 -2.48 -19.03 0.11
N LEU A 484 -2.39 -18.27 1.21
CA LEU A 484 -1.67 -18.68 2.43
C LEU A 484 -2.62 -19.33 3.44
N ALA A 485 -2.12 -20.37 4.12
CA ALA A 485 -2.81 -20.99 5.24
C ALA A 485 -2.80 -20.06 6.49
N PRO A 486 -3.82 -20.10 7.38
CA PRO A 486 -3.98 -19.12 8.46
C PRO A 486 -2.76 -18.93 9.38
N HIS A 487 -1.94 -19.95 9.58
CA HIS A 487 -0.75 -19.88 10.45
C HIS A 487 0.48 -19.20 9.80
N TRP A 488 0.39 -18.74 8.56
CA TRP A 488 1.44 -18.04 7.85
C TRP A 488 1.94 -16.79 8.59
N GLN A 489 1.01 -16.04 9.22
CA GLN A 489 1.30 -14.78 9.89
C GLN A 489 2.35 -14.95 10.99
N GLY A 490 2.17 -15.95 11.86
CA GLY A 490 3.11 -16.22 12.95
C GLY A 490 4.51 -16.58 12.43
N ILE A 491 4.58 -17.35 11.33
CA ILE A 491 5.86 -17.71 10.68
C ILE A 491 6.54 -16.47 10.12
N TYR A 492 5.80 -15.60 9.43
CA TYR A 492 6.32 -14.37 8.85
C TYR A 492 6.77 -13.38 9.94
N GLU A 493 5.91 -13.04 10.90
CA GLU A 493 6.23 -12.07 11.94
C GLU A 493 7.44 -12.50 12.77
N GLN A 494 7.53 -13.77 13.13
CA GLN A 494 8.69 -14.30 13.86
C GLN A 494 9.98 -14.15 13.04
N LYS A 495 9.93 -14.44 11.73
CA LYS A 495 11.09 -14.31 10.85
C LYS A 495 11.48 -12.85 10.64
N ALA A 496 10.52 -11.97 10.40
CA ALA A 496 10.74 -10.54 10.23
C ALA A 496 11.38 -9.91 11.49
N LEU A 497 10.85 -10.22 12.68
CA LEU A 497 11.42 -9.74 13.94
C LEU A 497 12.84 -10.24 14.15
N LYS A 498 13.12 -11.52 13.86
CA LYS A 498 14.49 -12.05 13.93
C LYS A 498 15.45 -11.34 12.98
N ILE A 499 15.01 -10.92 11.81
CA ILE A 499 15.80 -10.10 10.89
C ILE A 499 16.00 -8.70 11.48
N LEU A 500 14.95 -8.08 12.01
CA LEU A 500 15.04 -6.76 12.66
C LEU A 500 16.02 -6.75 13.84
N GLU A 501 16.04 -7.78 14.68
CA GLU A 501 16.99 -7.93 15.79
C GLU A 501 18.46 -7.99 15.33
N GLN A 502 18.69 -8.39 14.09
CA GLN A 502 20.04 -8.46 13.52
C GLN A 502 20.49 -7.15 12.87
N LEU A 503 19.60 -6.19 12.62
CA LEU A 503 19.89 -4.92 11.99
C LEU A 503 20.37 -3.87 13.00
#